data_4b7398f0fa5f2eab187d3498db137c49
#
_entry.id   4b7398f0fa5f2eab187d3498db137c49
#
_cell.length_a   1.000
_cell.length_b   1.000
_cell.length_c   1.000
_cell.angle_alpha   90.00
_cell.angle_beta   90.00
_cell.angle_gamma   90.00
#
_symmetry.space_group_name_H-M   'P 1'
#
loop_
_entity.id
_entity.type
_entity.pdbx_description
1 polymer ?
#
loop_
_entity_poly.entity_id
_entity_poly.type
_entity_poly.pdbx_seq_one_letter_code
_entity_poly.pdbx_strand_id
1 'polypeptide(L)'
;MAITPDELDDVPLFQSLPEDARRKFATWVSEVSVPEGKHLAEEGEYAYDLFIIKDGTAEVIQDGRTVAELGPGEFFGEMGVLERAKRNATVVAKTQMTLLTLNAWDVKRLEKKSPDAMRQLEEVIEQRRQSSS
;
A
#
# COMPACT_ATOMS: atom_id res chain seq x y z
N MET A 1 -7.78 -8.22 -9.61
CA MET A 1 -7.75 -7.90 -11.05
C MET A 1 -6.59 -6.95 -11.33
N ALA A 2 -5.82 -7.23 -12.36
CA ALA A 2 -4.71 -6.33 -12.73
C ALA A 2 -5.25 -5.00 -13.23
N ILE A 3 -4.53 -3.92 -12.95
CA ILE A 3 -4.93 -2.57 -13.35
C ILE A 3 -4.08 -2.09 -14.53
N THR A 4 -4.54 -1.03 -15.19
CA THR A 4 -3.80 -0.41 -16.29
C THR A 4 -2.77 0.60 -15.74
N PRO A 5 -1.71 0.93 -16.49
CA PRO A 5 -0.77 1.98 -16.06
C PRO A 5 -1.44 3.32 -15.82
N ASP A 6 -2.50 3.65 -16.58
CA ASP A 6 -3.22 4.91 -16.43
C ASP A 6 -3.90 5.03 -15.07
N GLU A 7 -4.33 3.91 -14.50
CA GLU A 7 -4.94 3.91 -13.17
C GLU A 7 -3.93 4.29 -12.08
N LEU A 8 -2.65 3.96 -12.28
CA LEU A 8 -1.60 4.35 -11.35
C LEU A 8 -1.24 5.83 -11.44
N ASP A 9 -1.51 6.47 -12.58
CA ASP A 9 -1.20 7.89 -12.75
C ASP A 9 -1.98 8.77 -11.78
N ASP A 10 -3.13 8.31 -11.30
CA ASP A 10 -3.96 9.03 -10.34
C ASP A 10 -3.57 8.77 -8.89
N VAL A 11 -2.60 7.87 -8.66
CA VAL A 11 -2.17 7.51 -7.30
C VAL A 11 -0.91 8.29 -6.96
N PRO A 12 -0.95 9.19 -5.95
CA PRO A 12 0.19 10.04 -5.61
C PRO A 12 1.50 9.28 -5.39
N LEU A 13 1.43 8.11 -4.77
CA LEU A 13 2.63 7.29 -4.53
C LEU A 13 3.34 6.94 -5.84
N PHE A 14 2.58 6.58 -6.87
CA PHE A 14 3.15 6.17 -8.15
C PHE A 14 3.44 7.33 -9.09
N GLN A 15 2.86 8.51 -8.85
CA GLN A 15 3.12 9.69 -9.68
C GLN A 15 4.59 10.10 -9.65
N SER A 16 5.29 9.81 -8.56
CA SER A 16 6.70 10.13 -8.41
C SER A 16 7.62 9.14 -9.14
N LEU A 17 7.07 8.07 -9.69
CA LEU A 17 7.85 7.06 -10.40
C LEU A 17 7.93 7.36 -11.89
N PRO A 18 9.05 7.00 -12.55
CA PRO A 18 9.11 7.05 -14.02
C PRO A 18 8.04 6.18 -14.66
N GLU A 19 7.64 6.53 -15.86
CA GLU A 19 6.60 5.80 -16.59
C GLU A 19 6.89 4.30 -16.72
N ASP A 20 8.13 3.93 -17.00
CA ASP A 20 8.51 2.52 -17.13
C ASP A 20 8.27 1.76 -15.84
N ALA A 21 8.59 2.36 -14.70
CA ALA A 21 8.35 1.73 -13.40
C ALA A 21 6.86 1.57 -13.14
N ARG A 22 6.05 2.61 -13.44
CA ARG A 22 4.60 2.53 -13.27
C ARG A 22 3.99 1.40 -14.08
N ARG A 23 4.44 1.21 -15.31
CA ARG A 23 3.96 0.12 -16.17
C ARG A 23 4.24 -1.25 -15.56
N LYS A 24 5.42 -1.43 -14.99
CA LYS A 24 5.79 -2.68 -14.33
C LYS A 24 4.93 -2.94 -13.11
N PHE A 25 4.72 -1.93 -12.28
CA PHE A 25 3.87 -2.08 -11.10
C PHE A 25 2.42 -2.36 -11.46
N ALA A 26 1.91 -1.76 -12.53
CA ALA A 26 0.54 -2.02 -12.97
C ALA A 26 0.29 -3.48 -13.29
N THR A 27 1.30 -4.21 -13.72
CA THR A 27 1.21 -5.65 -13.98
C THR A 27 1.03 -6.46 -12.70
N TRP A 28 1.61 -6.00 -11.58
CA TRP A 28 1.65 -6.75 -10.32
C TRP A 28 0.64 -6.28 -9.29
N VAL A 29 0.17 -5.04 -9.41
CA VAL A 29 -0.80 -4.46 -8.47
C VAL A 29 -2.21 -4.95 -8.81
N SER A 30 -2.97 -5.30 -7.79
CA SER A 30 -4.37 -5.74 -7.95
C SER A 30 -5.30 -4.73 -7.29
N GLU A 31 -6.49 -4.56 -7.87
CA GLU A 31 -7.53 -3.72 -7.28
C GLU A 31 -8.51 -4.61 -6.52
N VAL A 32 -8.80 -4.24 -5.28
CA VAL A 32 -9.69 -4.99 -4.40
C VAL A 32 -10.70 -4.05 -3.77
N SER A 33 -11.97 -4.44 -3.74
CA SER A 33 -13.01 -3.71 -3.03
C SER A 33 -13.32 -4.42 -1.72
N VAL A 34 -13.45 -3.66 -0.64
CA VAL A 34 -13.74 -4.21 0.68
C VAL A 34 -14.91 -3.47 1.31
N PRO A 35 -15.76 -4.17 2.10
CA PRO A 35 -16.90 -3.52 2.77
C PRO A 35 -16.48 -2.77 4.02
N GLU A 36 -17.34 -1.88 4.47
CA GLU A 36 -17.21 -1.22 5.76
C GLU A 36 -17.06 -2.28 6.86
N GLY A 37 -16.14 -2.03 7.79
CA GLY A 37 -15.89 -2.92 8.92
C GLY A 37 -14.87 -4.01 8.68
N LYS A 38 -14.39 -4.16 7.43
CA LYS A 38 -13.37 -5.16 7.12
C LYS A 38 -12.05 -4.79 7.79
N HIS A 39 -11.47 -5.76 8.50
CA HIS A 39 -10.12 -5.61 9.05
C HIS A 39 -9.11 -5.88 7.94
N LEU A 40 -8.29 -4.89 7.65
CA LEU A 40 -7.30 -4.95 6.57
C LEU A 40 -5.93 -5.37 7.09
N ALA A 41 -5.64 -5.04 8.34
CA ALA A 41 -4.41 -5.41 9.03
C ALA A 41 -4.72 -5.56 10.51
N GLU A 42 -4.04 -6.51 11.17
CA GLU A 42 -4.23 -6.77 12.59
C GLU A 42 -2.93 -6.51 13.35
N GLU A 43 -3.03 -5.77 14.45
CA GLU A 43 -1.90 -5.48 15.31
C GLU A 43 -1.28 -6.79 15.82
N GLY A 44 0.04 -6.90 15.73
CA GLY A 44 0.77 -8.08 16.16
C GLY A 44 0.95 -9.16 15.12
N GLU A 45 0.22 -9.10 14.01
CA GLU A 45 0.40 -10.05 12.91
C GLU A 45 1.49 -9.57 11.95
N TYR A 46 2.12 -10.51 11.25
CA TYR A 46 3.10 -10.14 10.24
C TYR A 46 2.42 -9.47 9.05
N ALA A 47 3.08 -8.45 8.54
CA ALA A 47 2.59 -7.71 7.39
C ALA A 47 3.27 -8.20 6.13
N TYR A 48 2.49 -8.52 5.12
CA TYR A 48 3.03 -9.01 3.85
C TYR A 48 2.61 -8.16 2.67
N ASP A 49 1.51 -7.41 2.79
CA ASP A 49 0.95 -6.67 1.66
C ASP A 49 1.09 -5.17 1.86
N LEU A 50 1.40 -4.48 0.76
CA LEU A 50 1.30 -3.03 0.69
C LEU A 50 -0.09 -2.69 0.18
N PHE A 51 -0.79 -1.80 0.89
CA PHE A 51 -2.11 -1.32 0.51
C PHE A 51 -2.05 0.17 0.20
N ILE A 52 -2.65 0.54 -0.93
CA ILE A 52 -2.78 1.95 -1.32
C ILE A 52 -4.27 2.24 -1.45
N ILE A 53 -4.74 3.29 -0.80
CA ILE A 53 -6.17 3.63 -0.81
C ILE A 53 -6.47 4.41 -2.09
N LYS A 54 -7.36 3.86 -2.92
CA LYS A 54 -7.86 4.51 -4.10
C LYS A 54 -9.12 5.31 -3.77
N ASP A 55 -9.99 4.72 -2.95
CA ASP A 55 -11.25 5.33 -2.54
C ASP A 55 -11.65 4.83 -1.15
N GLY A 56 -12.36 5.65 -0.39
CA GLY A 56 -12.83 5.32 0.95
C GLY A 56 -11.88 5.77 2.06
N THR A 57 -12.24 5.42 3.29
CA THR A 57 -11.51 5.84 4.49
C THR A 57 -11.29 4.64 5.41
N ALA A 58 -10.10 4.56 6.01
CA ALA A 58 -9.76 3.55 7.00
C ALA A 58 -9.39 4.20 8.33
N GLU A 59 -9.62 3.48 9.43
CA GLU A 59 -9.17 3.88 10.76
C GLU A 59 -7.97 3.05 11.17
N VAL A 60 -6.98 3.73 11.74
CA VAL A 60 -5.81 3.07 12.32
C VAL A 60 -5.99 3.01 13.82
N ILE A 61 -6.01 1.81 14.38
CA ILE A 61 -6.26 1.55 15.80
C ILE A 61 -5.02 0.94 16.42
N GLN A 62 -4.56 1.54 17.51
CA GLN A 62 -3.40 1.07 18.26
C GLN A 62 -3.75 1.06 19.75
N ASP A 63 -3.53 -0.09 20.39
CA ASP A 63 -3.87 -0.27 21.82
C ASP A 63 -5.33 0.09 22.11
N GLY A 64 -6.24 -0.28 21.19
CA GLY A 64 -7.68 -0.05 21.36
C GLY A 64 -8.16 1.37 21.09
N ARG A 65 -7.28 2.25 20.60
CA ARG A 65 -7.61 3.66 20.33
C ARG A 65 -7.42 3.98 18.87
N THR A 66 -8.32 4.76 18.30
CA THR A 66 -8.14 5.31 16.96
C THR A 66 -7.06 6.39 17.01
N VAL A 67 -5.93 6.15 16.35
CA VAL A 67 -4.81 7.09 16.34
C VAL A 67 -4.71 7.87 15.04
N ALA A 68 -5.37 7.42 13.97
CA ALA A 68 -5.32 8.12 12.69
C ALA A 68 -6.45 7.64 11.79
N GLU A 69 -6.74 8.44 10.76
CA GLU A 69 -7.59 8.03 9.65
C GLU A 69 -6.79 8.16 8.37
N LEU A 70 -6.99 7.23 7.44
CA LEU A 70 -6.30 7.22 6.16
C LEU A 70 -7.33 7.36 5.05
N GLY A 71 -7.04 8.18 4.06
CA GLY A 71 -7.91 8.43 2.92
C GLY A 71 -7.24 8.18 1.58
N PRO A 72 -7.92 8.55 0.48
CA PRO A 72 -7.39 8.32 -0.86
C PRO A 72 -5.99 8.87 -1.06
N GLY A 73 -5.14 8.10 -1.70
CA GLY A 73 -3.75 8.47 -1.96
C GLY A 73 -2.78 8.05 -0.87
N GLU A 74 -3.27 7.69 0.30
CA GLU A 74 -2.42 7.23 1.39
C GLU A 74 -2.19 5.72 1.29
N PHE A 75 -1.14 5.25 1.94
CA PHE A 75 -0.77 3.83 1.90
C PHE A 75 -0.44 3.35 3.31
N PHE A 76 -0.52 2.02 3.48
CA PHE A 76 -0.14 1.38 4.74
C PHE A 76 0.37 -0.03 4.45
N GLY A 77 1.07 -0.61 5.43
CA GLY A 77 1.66 -1.94 5.28
C GLY A 77 3.04 -1.93 4.66
N GLU A 78 3.60 -0.76 4.35
CA GLU A 78 4.90 -0.61 3.72
C GLU A 78 6.04 -1.20 4.57
N MET A 79 5.95 -1.05 5.89
CA MET A 79 6.97 -1.58 6.79
C MET A 79 7.04 -3.10 6.71
N GLY A 80 5.89 -3.76 6.64
CA GLY A 80 5.85 -5.22 6.55
C GLY A 80 6.41 -5.72 5.22
N VAL A 81 6.16 -5.00 4.14
CA VAL A 81 6.65 -5.35 2.82
C VAL A 81 8.16 -5.15 2.74
N LEU A 82 8.65 -4.00 3.20
CA LEU A 82 10.07 -3.65 3.12
C LEU A 82 10.92 -4.36 4.16
N GLU A 83 10.43 -4.49 5.38
CA GLU A 83 11.20 -4.97 6.52
C GLU A 83 10.65 -6.25 7.14
N ARG A 84 9.50 -6.72 6.67
CA ARG A 84 8.82 -7.93 7.19
C ARG A 84 8.59 -7.87 8.69
N ALA A 85 8.19 -6.70 9.17
CA ALA A 85 7.90 -6.49 10.57
C ALA A 85 6.44 -6.82 10.88
N LYS A 86 6.14 -7.07 12.15
CA LYS A 86 4.77 -7.22 12.60
C LYS A 86 4.03 -5.90 12.47
N ARG A 87 2.73 -5.98 12.21
CA ARG A 87 1.87 -4.79 12.19
C ARG A 87 1.87 -4.13 13.56
N ASN A 88 2.09 -2.82 13.59
CA ASN A 88 2.06 -2.05 14.84
C ASN A 88 0.69 -1.47 15.14
N ALA A 89 -0.29 -1.70 14.28
CA ALA A 89 -1.65 -1.21 14.44
C ALA A 89 -2.63 -2.08 13.68
N THR A 90 -3.90 -2.00 14.07
CA THR A 90 -5.01 -2.61 13.34
C THR A 90 -5.57 -1.55 12.40
N VAL A 91 -5.86 -1.92 11.16
CA VAL A 91 -6.47 -1.02 10.17
C VAL A 91 -7.83 -1.58 9.78
N VAL A 92 -8.88 -0.79 9.95
CA VAL A 92 -10.27 -1.20 9.70
C VAL A 92 -10.89 -0.26 8.68
N ALA A 93 -11.61 -0.82 7.71
CA ALA A 93 -12.34 -0.02 6.74
C ALA A 93 -13.49 0.72 7.45
N LYS A 94 -13.41 2.03 7.50
CA LYS A 94 -14.44 2.87 8.09
C LYS A 94 -15.64 3.03 7.16
N THR A 95 -15.37 2.99 5.87
CA THR A 95 -16.38 3.01 4.80
C THR A 95 -16.10 1.85 3.86
N GLN A 96 -16.94 1.66 2.86
CA GLN A 96 -16.59 0.81 1.75
C GLN A 96 -15.34 1.41 1.09
N MET A 97 -14.40 0.57 0.69
CA MET A 97 -13.11 1.04 0.16
C MET A 97 -12.73 0.30 -1.12
N THR A 98 -11.99 1.01 -1.96
CA THR A 98 -11.27 0.40 -3.08
C THR A 98 -9.78 0.55 -2.79
N LEU A 99 -9.05 -0.56 -2.83
CA LEU A 99 -7.64 -0.63 -2.50
C LEU A 99 -6.84 -1.17 -3.68
N LEU A 100 -5.63 -0.68 -3.81
CA LEU A 100 -4.63 -1.28 -4.69
C LEU A 100 -3.67 -2.05 -3.79
N THR A 101 -3.41 -3.32 -4.14
CA THR A 101 -2.58 -4.19 -3.29
C THR A 101 -1.37 -4.72 -4.05
N LEU A 102 -0.26 -4.83 -3.34
CA LEU A 102 0.96 -5.45 -3.83
C LEU A 102 1.43 -6.40 -2.73
N ASN A 103 1.35 -7.71 -2.97
CA ASN A 103 1.68 -8.68 -1.94
C ASN A 103 3.18 -9.00 -1.91
N ALA A 104 3.62 -9.66 -0.84
CA ALA A 104 5.04 -9.95 -0.63
C ALA A 104 5.66 -10.83 -1.72
N TRP A 105 4.88 -11.75 -2.29
CA TRP A 105 5.37 -12.60 -3.37
C TRP A 105 5.67 -11.78 -4.62
N ASP A 106 4.80 -10.83 -4.94
CA ASP A 106 4.98 -9.96 -6.08
C ASP A 106 6.14 -9.00 -5.85
N VAL A 107 6.33 -8.52 -4.63
CA VAL A 107 7.50 -7.70 -4.27
C VAL A 107 8.79 -8.46 -4.55
N LYS A 108 8.87 -9.72 -4.11
CA LYS A 108 10.05 -10.55 -4.34
C LYS A 108 10.31 -10.76 -5.83
N ARG A 109 9.25 -10.99 -6.60
CA ARG A 109 9.39 -11.16 -8.05
C ARG A 109 9.89 -9.89 -8.72
N LEU A 110 9.37 -8.74 -8.29
CA LEU A 110 9.80 -7.44 -8.82
C LEU A 110 11.26 -7.15 -8.47
N GLU A 111 11.71 -7.53 -7.28
CA GLU A 111 13.11 -7.36 -6.89
C GLU A 111 14.05 -8.11 -7.85
N LYS A 112 13.64 -9.26 -8.34
CA LYS A 112 14.43 -10.06 -9.25
C LYS A 112 14.33 -9.58 -10.69
N LYS A 113 13.12 -9.25 -11.13
CA LYS A 113 12.87 -8.91 -12.54
C LYS A 113 13.09 -7.44 -12.85
N SER A 114 12.85 -6.58 -11.88
CA SER A 114 12.92 -5.13 -12.07
C SER A 114 13.47 -4.45 -10.83
N PRO A 115 14.74 -4.74 -10.46
CA PRO A 115 15.31 -4.20 -9.22
C PRO A 115 15.32 -2.68 -9.17
N ASP A 116 15.50 -2.02 -10.31
CA ASP A 116 15.49 -0.55 -10.35
C ASP A 116 14.12 0.02 -10.04
N ALA A 117 13.05 -0.59 -10.57
CA ALA A 117 11.69 -0.15 -10.28
C ALA A 117 11.37 -0.34 -8.79
N MET A 118 11.78 -1.47 -8.23
CA MET A 118 11.53 -1.75 -6.82
C MET A 118 12.29 -0.76 -5.91
N ARG A 119 13.54 -0.47 -6.24
CA ARG A 119 14.34 0.52 -5.50
C ARG A 119 13.68 1.91 -5.54
N GLN A 120 13.18 2.30 -6.71
CA GLN A 120 12.51 3.59 -6.86
C GLN A 120 11.25 3.68 -6.00
N LEU A 121 10.48 2.59 -5.93
CA LEU A 121 9.30 2.56 -5.07
C LEU A 121 9.69 2.68 -3.60
N GLU A 122 10.72 1.96 -3.17
CA GLU A 122 11.21 2.03 -1.79
C GLU A 122 11.64 3.46 -1.43
N GLU A 123 12.33 4.15 -2.33
CA GLU A 123 12.74 5.53 -2.12
C GLU A 123 11.54 6.48 -1.97
N VAL A 124 10.51 6.31 -2.79
CA VAL A 124 9.31 7.13 -2.71
C VAL A 124 8.57 6.89 -1.40
N ILE A 125 8.44 5.63 -0.98
CA ILE A 125 7.81 5.28 0.29
C ILE A 125 8.57 5.94 1.45
N GLU A 126 9.90 5.84 1.44
CA GLU A 126 10.72 6.42 2.50
C GLU A 126 10.56 7.95 2.57
N GLN A 127 10.55 8.61 1.43
CA GLN A 127 10.34 10.06 1.38
C GLN A 127 8.99 10.46 1.95
N ARG A 128 7.93 9.71 1.64
CA ARG A 128 6.60 10.00 2.16
C ARG A 128 6.49 9.75 3.65
N ARG A 129 7.15 8.72 4.16
CA ARG A 129 7.20 8.45 5.59
C ARG A 129 7.85 9.59 6.34
N GLN A 130 8.97 10.12 5.82
CA GLN A 130 9.67 11.24 6.42
C GLN A 130 8.81 12.50 6.39
N SER A 131 8.06 12.72 5.32
CA SER A 131 7.18 13.88 5.19
C SER A 131 5.99 13.83 6.12
N SER A 132 5.56 12.62 6.53
CA SER A 132 4.39 12.41 7.38
C SER A 132 4.71 12.49 8.87
N SER A 133 5.96 12.46 9.23
CA SER A 133 6.39 12.43 10.62
C SER A 133 6.55 13.80 11.25
#